data_68c80f80ea958f512187e200c4787a9b
#
_entry.id   68c80f80ea958f512187e200c4787a9b
#
_cell.length_a   1.000
_cell.length_b   1.000
_cell.length_c   1.000
_cell.angle_alpha   90.00
_cell.angle_beta   90.00
_cell.angle_gamma   90.00
#
_symmetry.space_group_name_H-M   'P 1'
#
loop_
_entity.id
_entity.type
_entity.pdbx_description
1 polymer ?
#
loop_
_entity_poly.entity_id
_entity_poly.type
_entity_poly.pdbx_seq_one_letter_code
_entity_poly.pdbx_strand_id
1 'polypeptide(L)'
;MLGMAAWNFADFGIQQIGAVVVPIYPTLSTSEFKFIFGDAEIKLCFVENAELYGKVAPLIDQFPSLMAIFTFDEVDEAPNWNEILKTPSDEEEKRLAQIRGEIDTEDLATIIYTSGTTGTPKGVMLSHRNICSNIEAISQILPIIAGSKALSFLPLCHIFERTISYTYLANNVS
;
A
#
# COMPACT_ATOMS: atom_id res chain seq x y z
N MET A 1 -12.09 -9.38 7.13
CA MET A 1 -11.96 -8.19 8.01
C MET A 1 -10.54 -7.96 8.52
N LEU A 2 -9.75 -8.99 8.81
CA LEU A 2 -8.31 -8.85 9.15
C LEU A 2 -7.48 -8.26 8.00
N GLY A 3 -7.79 -8.59 6.76
CA GLY A 3 -7.06 -8.11 5.58
C GLY A 3 -7.03 -6.58 5.42
N MET A 4 -8.11 -5.87 5.76
CA MET A 4 -8.12 -4.39 5.67
C MET A 4 -7.20 -3.73 6.70
N ALA A 5 -7.14 -4.25 7.94
CA ALA A 5 -6.23 -3.71 8.95
C ALA A 5 -4.77 -4.00 8.61
N ALA A 6 -4.46 -5.23 8.20
CA ALA A 6 -3.11 -5.62 7.78
C ALA A 6 -2.63 -4.80 6.57
N TRP A 7 -3.52 -4.54 5.60
CA TRP A 7 -3.23 -3.68 4.47
C TRP A 7 -2.82 -2.26 4.90
N ASN A 8 -3.57 -1.64 5.83
CA ASN A 8 -3.24 -0.32 6.35
C ASN A 8 -1.88 -0.30 7.07
N PHE A 9 -1.56 -1.34 7.85
CA PHE A 9 -0.25 -1.45 8.49
C PHE A 9 0.89 -1.55 7.48
N ALA A 10 0.72 -2.36 6.43
CA ALA A 10 1.70 -2.47 5.36
C ALA A 10 1.85 -1.13 4.61
N ASP A 11 0.74 -0.48 4.25
CA ASP A 11 0.73 0.80 3.54
C ASP A 11 1.47 1.90 4.32
N PHE A 12 1.14 2.10 5.59
CA PHE A 12 1.85 3.07 6.43
C PHE A 12 3.31 2.67 6.71
N GLY A 13 3.57 1.38 6.92
CA GLY A 13 4.94 0.89 7.14
C GLY A 13 5.85 1.17 5.94
N ILE A 14 5.36 0.93 4.72
CA ILE A 14 6.09 1.20 3.48
C ILE A 14 6.37 2.70 3.34
N GLN A 15 5.37 3.55 3.56
CA GLN A 15 5.55 5.00 3.43
C GLN A 15 6.53 5.58 4.48
N GLN A 16 6.54 5.04 5.69
CA GLN A 16 7.42 5.51 6.76
C GLN A 16 8.92 5.29 6.49
N ILE A 17 9.26 4.39 5.59
CA ILE A 17 10.64 4.15 5.15
C ILE A 17 10.96 4.84 3.82
N GLY A 18 10.11 5.76 3.35
CA GLY A 18 10.29 6.46 2.09
C GLY A 18 10.10 5.59 0.85
N ALA A 19 9.50 4.40 1.00
CA ALA A 19 9.22 3.52 -0.14
C ALA A 19 7.85 3.84 -0.76
N VAL A 20 7.72 3.58 -2.06
CA VAL A 20 6.53 3.88 -2.86
C VAL A 20 5.54 2.71 -2.79
N VAL A 21 4.29 3.01 -2.46
CA VAL A 21 3.22 2.01 -2.43
C VAL A 21 2.59 1.88 -3.82
N VAL A 22 2.46 0.64 -4.29
CA VAL A 22 1.78 0.33 -5.57
C VAL A 22 0.58 -0.56 -5.27
N PRO A 23 -0.61 0.03 -5.03
CA PRO A 23 -1.82 -0.74 -4.78
C PRO A 23 -2.33 -1.36 -6.08
N ILE A 24 -2.62 -2.65 -6.06
CA ILE A 24 -3.03 -3.41 -7.24
C ILE A 24 -4.39 -4.07 -6.99
N TYR A 25 -5.28 -4.00 -7.97
CA TYR A 25 -6.55 -4.71 -7.90
C TYR A 25 -6.34 -6.22 -7.99
N PRO A 26 -6.91 -7.02 -7.07
CA PRO A 26 -6.75 -8.48 -7.06
C PRO A 26 -7.37 -9.18 -8.29
N THR A 27 -8.28 -8.48 -8.96
CA THR A 27 -9.00 -8.99 -10.14
C THR A 27 -8.24 -8.87 -11.45
N LEU A 28 -7.07 -8.21 -11.45
CA LEU A 28 -6.25 -8.08 -12.64
C LEU A 28 -5.77 -9.44 -13.17
N SER A 29 -5.54 -9.50 -14.47
CA SER A 29 -4.96 -10.66 -15.14
C SER A 29 -3.48 -10.83 -14.78
N THR A 30 -2.95 -12.05 -14.97
CA THR A 30 -1.52 -12.31 -14.77
C THR A 30 -0.62 -11.45 -15.68
N SER A 31 -1.09 -11.11 -16.89
CA SER A 31 -0.34 -10.24 -17.81
C SER A 31 -0.27 -8.79 -17.30
N GLU A 32 -1.33 -8.29 -16.67
CA GLU A 32 -1.33 -6.96 -16.06
C GLU A 32 -0.44 -6.93 -14.81
N PHE A 33 -0.48 -7.99 -13.97
CA PHE A 33 0.46 -8.13 -12.87
C PHE A 33 1.91 -8.08 -13.37
N LYS A 34 2.26 -8.86 -14.41
CA LYS A 34 3.60 -8.86 -15.00
C LYS A 34 4.02 -7.46 -15.47
N PHE A 35 3.12 -6.77 -16.14
CA PHE A 35 3.40 -5.42 -16.62
C PHE A 35 3.72 -4.49 -15.44
N ILE A 36 2.85 -4.44 -14.41
CA ILE A 36 3.02 -3.56 -13.25
C ILE A 36 4.30 -3.91 -12.47
N PHE A 37 4.59 -5.20 -12.28
CA PHE A 37 5.79 -5.65 -11.55
C PHE A 37 7.07 -5.22 -12.25
N GLY A 38 7.09 -5.25 -13.58
CA GLY A 38 8.24 -4.80 -14.38
C GLY A 38 8.34 -3.27 -14.44
N ASP A 39 7.22 -2.56 -14.69
CA ASP A 39 7.19 -1.11 -14.88
C ASP A 39 7.51 -0.34 -13.60
N ALA A 40 6.97 -0.81 -12.46
CA ALA A 40 7.21 -0.20 -11.15
C ALA A 40 8.42 -0.80 -10.39
N GLU A 41 9.13 -1.77 -10.98
CA GLU A 41 10.27 -2.46 -10.33
C GLU A 41 9.98 -2.92 -8.91
N ILE A 42 8.85 -3.64 -8.72
CA ILE A 42 8.36 -4.07 -7.42
C ILE A 42 9.45 -4.83 -6.65
N LYS A 43 9.69 -4.44 -5.39
CA LYS A 43 10.67 -5.06 -4.49
C LYS A 43 10.04 -6.09 -3.55
N LEU A 44 8.89 -5.76 -2.99
CA LEU A 44 8.13 -6.59 -2.06
C LEU A 44 6.67 -6.62 -2.48
N CYS A 45 6.01 -7.77 -2.34
CA CYS A 45 4.60 -7.90 -2.63
C CYS A 45 3.87 -8.47 -1.41
N PHE A 46 2.71 -7.91 -1.10
CA PHE A 46 1.80 -8.41 -0.07
C PHE A 46 0.49 -8.82 -0.74
N VAL A 47 0.05 -10.04 -0.49
CA VAL A 47 -1.20 -10.57 -1.03
C VAL A 47 -2.09 -11.09 0.11
N GLU A 48 -3.41 -11.07 -0.09
CA GLU A 48 -4.33 -11.43 0.96
C GLU A 48 -4.29 -12.93 1.30
N ASN A 49 -4.37 -13.80 0.29
CA ASN A 49 -4.70 -15.21 0.45
C ASN A 49 -3.97 -16.14 -0.53
N ALA A 50 -4.22 -17.44 -0.40
CA ALA A 50 -3.61 -18.48 -1.23
C ALA A 50 -3.90 -18.32 -2.74
N GLU A 51 -5.11 -17.86 -3.12
CA GLU A 51 -5.46 -17.66 -4.53
C GLU A 51 -4.56 -16.60 -5.16
N LEU A 52 -4.42 -15.44 -4.51
CA LEU A 52 -3.55 -14.36 -4.98
C LEU A 52 -2.08 -14.75 -4.92
N TYR A 53 -1.67 -15.49 -3.88
CA TYR A 53 -0.30 -16.00 -3.78
C TYR A 53 0.02 -16.90 -4.98
N GLY A 54 -0.84 -17.86 -5.29
CA GLY A 54 -0.65 -18.75 -6.45
C GLY A 54 -0.59 -18.01 -7.79
N LYS A 55 -1.25 -16.84 -7.90
CA LYS A 55 -1.21 -16.00 -9.10
C LYS A 55 0.10 -15.23 -9.24
N VAL A 56 0.71 -14.77 -8.14
CA VAL A 56 1.89 -13.90 -8.17
C VAL A 56 3.20 -14.61 -7.84
N ALA A 57 3.19 -15.72 -7.09
CA ALA A 57 4.39 -16.47 -6.72
C ALA A 57 5.28 -16.85 -7.92
N PRO A 58 4.74 -17.28 -9.09
CA PRO A 58 5.56 -17.58 -10.26
C PRO A 58 6.28 -16.36 -10.86
N LEU A 59 5.99 -15.14 -10.39
CA LEU A 59 6.64 -13.93 -10.87
C LEU A 59 7.99 -13.69 -10.19
N ILE A 60 8.27 -14.31 -9.04
CA ILE A 60 9.51 -14.07 -8.29
C ILE A 60 10.76 -14.43 -9.13
N ASP A 61 10.68 -15.50 -9.90
CA ASP A 61 11.77 -15.93 -10.77
C ASP A 61 11.89 -15.11 -12.06
N GLN A 62 10.87 -14.31 -12.38
CA GLN A 62 10.83 -13.52 -13.61
C GLN A 62 11.30 -12.08 -13.41
N PHE A 63 11.26 -11.58 -12.17
CA PHE A 63 11.64 -10.22 -11.85
C PHE A 63 12.74 -10.18 -10.79
N PRO A 64 14.01 -9.92 -11.18
CA PRO A 64 15.14 -9.85 -10.24
C PRO A 64 14.98 -8.78 -9.17
N SER A 65 14.11 -7.78 -9.38
CA SER A 65 13.79 -6.76 -8.39
C SER A 65 12.91 -7.27 -7.26
N LEU A 66 12.09 -8.31 -7.49
CA LEU A 66 11.14 -8.86 -6.54
C LEU A 66 11.86 -9.78 -5.54
N MET A 67 12.07 -9.30 -4.32
CA MET A 67 12.82 -10.00 -3.29
C MET A 67 11.97 -10.98 -2.47
N ALA A 68 10.70 -10.65 -2.22
CA ALA A 68 9.79 -11.49 -1.45
C ALA A 68 8.31 -11.20 -1.74
N ILE A 69 7.48 -12.22 -1.51
CA ILE A 69 6.02 -12.14 -1.54
C ILE A 69 5.52 -12.66 -0.19
N PHE A 70 4.75 -11.85 0.52
CA PHE A 70 4.15 -12.20 1.81
C PHE A 70 2.64 -12.33 1.71
N THR A 71 2.05 -13.20 2.52
CA THR A 71 0.60 -13.34 2.64
C THR A 71 0.09 -12.69 3.91
N PHE A 72 -1.11 -12.09 3.90
CA PHE A 72 -1.78 -11.63 5.10
C PHE A 72 -2.46 -12.79 5.84
N ASP A 73 -3.16 -13.66 5.11
CA ASP A 73 -3.70 -14.89 5.67
C ASP A 73 -2.58 -15.93 5.86
N GLU A 74 -2.78 -16.89 6.75
CA GLU A 74 -1.91 -18.05 6.86
C GLU A 74 -2.12 -18.95 5.64
N VAL A 75 -1.07 -19.17 4.87
CA VAL A 75 -1.06 -20.00 3.66
C VAL A 75 0.12 -20.96 3.74
N ASP A 76 -0.14 -22.25 3.57
CA ASP A 76 0.90 -23.28 3.58
C ASP A 76 1.98 -22.96 2.53
N GLU A 77 3.22 -23.13 2.93
CA GLU A 77 4.43 -22.92 2.10
C GLU A 77 4.64 -21.46 1.59
N ALA A 78 3.85 -20.50 2.06
CA ALA A 78 4.03 -19.09 1.73
C ALA A 78 4.52 -18.28 2.94
N PRO A 79 5.50 -17.37 2.78
CA PRO A 79 5.91 -16.48 3.85
C PRO A 79 4.73 -15.62 4.33
N ASN A 80 4.51 -15.57 5.65
CA ASN A 80 3.47 -14.73 6.22
C ASN A 80 4.04 -13.36 6.64
N TRP A 81 3.27 -12.30 6.49
CA TRP A 81 3.70 -10.95 6.84
C TRP A 81 4.07 -10.79 8.33
N ASN A 82 3.55 -11.64 9.20
CA ASN A 82 3.93 -11.67 10.61
C ASN A 82 5.42 -11.97 10.83
N GLU A 83 6.09 -12.62 9.87
CA GLU A 83 7.51 -12.93 9.96
C GLU A 83 8.41 -11.68 9.92
N ILE A 84 7.92 -10.59 9.34
CA ILE A 84 8.63 -9.31 9.33
C ILE A 84 8.29 -8.41 10.52
N LEU A 85 7.27 -8.77 11.31
CA LEU A 85 6.90 -8.02 12.51
C LEU A 85 7.81 -8.42 13.67
N LYS A 86 8.70 -7.55 14.05
CA LYS A 86 9.62 -7.75 15.17
C LYS A 86 9.75 -6.47 15.99
N THR A 87 10.15 -6.62 17.25
CA THR A 87 10.55 -5.48 18.07
C THR A 87 11.86 -4.92 17.50
N PRO A 88 11.91 -3.64 17.10
CA PRO A 88 13.12 -3.04 16.56
C PRO A 88 14.18 -2.88 17.65
N SER A 89 15.45 -2.90 17.25
CA SER A 89 16.56 -2.47 18.09
C SER A 89 16.62 -0.94 18.17
N ASP A 90 17.31 -0.40 19.18
CA ASP A 90 17.52 1.05 19.33
C ASP A 90 18.20 1.68 18.09
N GLU A 91 19.03 0.92 17.39
CA GLU A 91 19.71 1.38 16.17
C GLU A 91 18.72 1.45 14.99
N GLU A 92 17.85 0.43 14.85
CA GLU A 92 16.79 0.42 13.83
C GLU A 92 15.79 1.56 14.06
N GLU A 93 15.41 1.84 15.31
CA GLU A 93 14.52 2.97 15.64
C GLU A 93 15.16 4.33 15.28
N LYS A 94 16.45 4.53 15.62
CA LYS A 94 17.18 5.75 15.26
C LYS A 94 17.26 5.91 13.74
N ARG A 95 17.56 4.82 13.02
CA ARG A 95 17.60 4.85 11.56
C ARG A 95 16.25 5.17 10.95
N LEU A 96 15.18 4.59 11.47
CA LEU A 96 13.81 4.89 11.02
C LEU A 96 13.45 6.36 11.27
N ALA A 97 13.82 6.91 12.43
CA ALA A 97 13.60 8.32 12.74
C ALA A 97 14.36 9.25 11.78
N GLN A 98 15.59 8.89 11.41
CA GLN A 98 16.36 9.62 10.41
C GLN A 98 15.66 9.57 9.04
N ILE A 99 15.30 8.39 8.54
CA ILE A 99 14.62 8.22 7.24
C ILE A 99 13.34 9.06 7.21
N ARG A 100 12.52 9.00 8.25
CA ARG A 100 11.30 9.81 8.35
C ARG A 100 11.54 11.31 8.26
N GLY A 101 12.66 11.77 8.84
CA GLY A 101 13.06 13.19 8.78
C GLY A 101 13.57 13.64 7.41
N GLU A 102 13.94 12.72 6.54
CA GLU A 102 14.45 12.98 5.19
C GLU A 102 13.32 12.95 4.13
N ILE A 103 12.14 12.39 4.46
CA ILE A 103 10.99 12.33 3.53
C ILE A 103 10.42 13.73 3.32
N ASP A 104 10.38 14.18 2.04
CA ASP A 104 9.78 15.44 1.66
C ASP A 104 8.34 15.27 1.19
N THR A 105 7.55 16.31 1.30
CA THR A 105 6.15 16.31 0.83
C THR A 105 6.03 16.12 -0.69
N GLU A 106 7.05 16.47 -1.45
CA GLU A 106 7.11 16.27 -2.90
C GLU A 106 7.57 14.86 -3.29
N ASP A 107 8.07 14.06 -2.34
CA ASP A 107 8.47 12.68 -2.63
C ASP A 107 7.27 11.86 -3.08
N LEU A 108 7.55 10.89 -3.95
CA LEU A 108 6.55 9.98 -4.49
C LEU A 108 6.04 9.04 -3.40
N ALA A 109 4.76 9.13 -3.08
CA ALA A 109 4.12 8.28 -2.07
C ALA A 109 3.51 7.01 -2.67
N THR A 110 2.94 7.11 -3.88
CA THR A 110 2.23 5.98 -4.49
C THR A 110 2.16 6.09 -6.01
N ILE A 111 2.09 4.92 -6.67
CA ILE A 111 1.77 4.82 -8.10
C ILE A 111 0.49 4.00 -8.24
N ILE A 112 -0.54 4.56 -8.86
CA ILE A 112 -1.83 3.91 -9.05
C ILE A 112 -2.02 3.61 -10.53
N TYR A 113 -2.10 2.32 -10.87
CA TYR A 113 -2.30 1.89 -12.24
C TYR A 113 -3.77 1.96 -12.63
N THR A 114 -4.04 2.65 -13.74
CA THR A 114 -5.36 2.76 -14.33
C THR A 114 -5.37 2.11 -15.72
N SER A 115 -6.53 1.58 -16.13
CA SER A 115 -6.71 1.08 -17.50
C SER A 115 -6.58 2.25 -18.49
N GLY A 116 -5.47 2.28 -19.22
CA GLY A 116 -5.28 3.27 -20.28
C GLY A 116 -6.27 3.04 -21.44
N THR A 117 -6.69 4.12 -22.10
CA THR A 117 -7.52 4.06 -23.32
C THR A 117 -6.89 3.24 -24.45
N THR A 118 -5.59 3.01 -24.38
CA THR A 118 -4.78 2.22 -25.33
C THR A 118 -4.61 0.76 -24.94
N GLY A 119 -5.25 0.30 -23.85
CA GLY A 119 -5.15 -1.07 -23.34
C GLY A 119 -3.93 -1.36 -22.46
N THR A 120 -2.90 -0.50 -22.47
CA THR A 120 -1.75 -0.64 -21.56
C THR A 120 -2.01 0.16 -20.29
N PRO A 121 -1.84 -0.44 -19.09
CA PRO A 121 -2.00 0.28 -17.83
C PRO A 121 -1.05 1.49 -17.75
N LYS A 122 -1.51 2.58 -17.13
CA LYS A 122 -0.71 3.78 -16.88
C LYS A 122 -0.59 4.03 -15.39
N GLY A 123 0.64 4.18 -14.90
CA GLY A 123 0.91 4.52 -13.50
C GLY A 123 0.75 6.01 -13.23
N VAL A 124 -0.26 6.37 -12.46
CA VAL A 124 -0.46 7.74 -11.96
C VAL A 124 0.37 7.93 -10.72
N MET A 125 1.36 8.80 -10.78
CA MET A 125 2.26 9.12 -9.67
C MET A 125 1.66 10.20 -8.78
N LEU A 126 1.58 9.94 -7.48
CA LEU A 126 1.09 10.89 -6.47
C LEU A 126 2.14 11.09 -5.39
N SER A 127 2.47 12.34 -5.10
CA SER A 127 3.34 12.71 -3.98
C SER A 127 2.58 12.70 -2.64
N HIS A 128 3.31 12.75 -1.54
CA HIS A 128 2.71 12.94 -0.22
C HIS A 128 1.86 14.21 -0.18
N ARG A 129 2.32 15.31 -0.80
CA ARG A 129 1.55 16.57 -0.92
C ARG A 129 0.21 16.37 -1.61
N ASN A 130 0.15 15.59 -2.70
CA ASN A 130 -1.12 15.36 -3.40
C ASN A 130 -2.15 14.66 -2.49
N ILE A 131 -1.71 13.72 -1.65
CA ILE A 131 -2.58 13.02 -0.72
C ILE A 131 -2.99 13.95 0.43
N CYS A 132 -2.02 14.60 1.09
CA CYS A 132 -2.27 15.45 2.26
C CYS A 132 -3.19 16.63 1.95
N SER A 133 -3.02 17.29 0.80
CA SER A 133 -3.89 18.40 0.40
C SER A 133 -5.35 17.99 0.22
N ASN A 134 -5.61 16.76 -0.26
CA ASN A 134 -6.96 16.22 -0.34
C ASN A 134 -7.53 15.90 1.05
N ILE A 135 -6.73 15.32 1.96
CA ILE A 135 -7.13 15.05 3.34
C ILE A 135 -7.52 16.35 4.05
N GLU A 136 -6.69 17.39 3.92
CA GLU A 136 -6.97 18.73 4.49
C GLU A 136 -8.28 19.31 3.96
N ALA A 137 -8.48 19.28 2.64
CA ALA A 137 -9.69 19.80 2.01
C ALA A 137 -10.95 19.03 2.47
N ILE A 138 -10.89 17.71 2.53
CA ILE A 138 -12.00 16.86 2.99
C ILE A 138 -12.30 17.13 4.46
N SER A 139 -11.28 17.24 5.31
CA SER A 139 -11.44 17.50 6.75
C SER A 139 -12.12 18.84 7.05
N GLN A 140 -12.00 19.82 6.14
CA GLN A 140 -12.67 21.12 6.29
C GLN A 140 -14.14 21.09 5.86
N ILE A 141 -14.54 20.17 4.99
CA ILE A 141 -15.89 20.13 4.40
C ILE A 141 -16.78 19.12 5.11
N LEU A 142 -16.24 17.95 5.46
CA LEU A 142 -17.03 16.92 6.12
C LEU A 142 -17.18 17.20 7.61
N PRO A 143 -18.38 17.01 8.18
CA PRO A 143 -18.61 17.14 9.62
C PRO A 143 -18.07 15.91 10.36
N ILE A 144 -16.75 15.75 10.37
CA ILE A 144 -16.08 14.61 11.01
C ILE A 144 -15.98 14.87 12.50
N ILE A 145 -16.51 13.94 13.31
CA ILE A 145 -16.49 14.00 14.78
C ILE A 145 -15.46 12.99 15.28
N ALA A 146 -14.45 13.45 16.00
CA ALA A 146 -13.43 12.59 16.61
C ALA A 146 -14.08 11.55 17.54
N GLY A 147 -13.62 10.31 17.49
CA GLY A 147 -14.17 9.19 18.26
C GLY A 147 -15.44 8.56 17.66
N SER A 148 -15.93 9.06 16.51
CA SER A 148 -17.00 8.38 15.78
C SER A 148 -16.48 7.14 15.05
N LYS A 149 -17.42 6.35 14.51
CA LYS A 149 -17.12 5.16 13.71
C LYS A 149 -17.54 5.39 12.26
N ALA A 150 -16.71 4.95 11.33
CA ALA A 150 -17.01 4.97 9.92
C ALA A 150 -17.03 3.56 9.33
N LEU A 151 -17.81 3.37 8.27
CA LEU A 151 -17.81 2.13 7.51
C LEU A 151 -16.90 2.29 6.29
N SER A 152 -15.83 1.51 6.25
CA SER A 152 -14.98 1.36 5.07
C SER A 152 -15.34 0.04 4.38
N PHE A 153 -15.74 0.09 3.12
CA PHE A 153 -16.20 -1.10 2.36
C PHE A 153 -15.73 -1.11 0.90
N LEU A 154 -15.17 -0.02 0.41
CA LEU A 154 -14.61 0.02 -0.93
C LEU A 154 -13.18 -0.56 -0.94
N PRO A 155 -12.68 -1.00 -2.10
CA PRO A 155 -11.31 -1.50 -2.20
C PRO A 155 -10.27 -0.44 -1.85
N LEU A 156 -9.38 -0.73 -0.90
CA LEU A 156 -8.28 0.18 -0.49
C LEU A 156 -7.23 0.41 -1.59
N CYS A 157 -7.20 -0.40 -2.63
CA CYS A 157 -6.42 -0.14 -3.83
C CYS A 157 -6.97 1.04 -4.66
N HIS A 158 -8.22 1.46 -4.42
CA HIS A 158 -8.79 2.64 -5.06
C HIS A 158 -8.44 3.90 -4.26
N ILE A 159 -7.89 4.93 -4.95
CA ILE A 159 -7.41 6.15 -4.29
C ILE A 159 -8.50 6.85 -3.46
N PHE A 160 -9.75 6.82 -3.89
CA PHE A 160 -10.85 7.44 -3.16
C PHE A 160 -10.99 6.85 -1.74
N GLU A 161 -11.14 5.52 -1.63
CA GLU A 161 -11.27 4.85 -0.32
C GLU A 161 -10.04 5.05 0.53
N ARG A 162 -8.86 4.96 -0.06
CA ARG A 162 -7.59 5.19 0.62
C ARG A 162 -7.51 6.60 1.19
N THR A 163 -7.88 7.64 0.43
CA THR A 163 -7.89 9.03 0.89
C THR A 163 -8.91 9.24 2.01
N ILE A 164 -10.10 8.65 1.88
CA ILE A 164 -11.13 8.71 2.94
C ILE A 164 -10.65 8.02 4.22
N SER A 165 -10.05 6.83 4.10
CA SER A 165 -9.47 6.10 5.25
C SER A 165 -8.39 6.93 5.95
N TYR A 166 -7.50 7.57 5.20
CA TYR A 166 -6.50 8.48 5.77
C TYR A 166 -7.14 9.69 6.44
N THR A 167 -8.20 10.25 5.85
CA THR A 167 -8.95 11.36 6.46
C THR A 167 -9.56 10.93 7.80
N TYR A 168 -10.14 9.74 7.87
CA TYR A 168 -10.69 9.21 9.13
C TYR A 168 -9.60 9.05 10.19
N LEU A 169 -8.46 8.45 9.84
CA LEU A 169 -7.34 8.29 10.77
C LEU A 169 -6.79 9.63 11.25
N ALA A 170 -6.61 10.60 10.35
CA ALA A 170 -6.15 11.95 10.68
C ALA A 170 -7.09 12.70 11.63
N ASN A 171 -8.38 12.36 11.62
CA ASN A 171 -9.42 12.98 12.46
C ASN A 171 -9.88 12.09 13.64
N ASN A 172 -9.13 11.04 13.99
CA ASN A 172 -9.45 10.12 15.08
C ASN A 172 -10.83 9.44 14.95
N VAL A 173 -11.21 9.04 13.75
CA VAL A 173 -12.38 8.20 13.46
C VAL A 173 -11.93 6.75 13.27
N SER A 174 -12.67 5.79 13.81
CA SER A 174 -12.35 4.35 13.78
C SER A 174 -13.36 3.54 12.95
#